data_4399594691126f7dd6fbc3f06d8fd737
#
_entry.id   4399594691126f7dd6fbc3f06d8fd737
#
_cell.length_a   1.000
_cell.length_b   1.000
_cell.length_c   1.000
_cell.angle_alpha   90.00
_cell.angle_beta   90.00
_cell.angle_gamma   90.00
#
_symmetry.space_group_name_H-M   'P 1'
#
loop_
_entity.id
_entity.type
_entity.pdbx_description
1 polymer ?
#
loop_
_entity_poly.entity_id
_entity_poly.type
_entity_poly.pdbx_seq_one_letter_code
_entity_poly.pdbx_strand_id
1 'polypeptide(L)'
;VYFLAALVDRILEVTGRQCSLVEIYGKNFDHLVKFVSDFPAQKVAHVTGVSAGQVNQIAMEILAADSAAFHLSTGVNQSGQGVLAYWLNEMLSLITGNLGKKGGNYKPVGFVDGFTSTQGVTTVETSLGNLRFPNPMGPMSMPGAILADLIEAGDIRALIVVSGNPLLSIGDENRTKLALEKLDILVSVDIFPSCTAELSDYMLPATDFLERADVALLPNMMQSVPYVQFTEAIVEPKYERRHIWWIFSELLQRLSLVSSDENNHNDNGFHLVDAFLAAGNLSVELLRDVPDSLILLHQLEPESFFERCLVHPDKRIDCCPDLFFSSGLFVRCEEFYNELEALFDQLMLITLRTPFMHNGWMNNVDKFRRGKHANNPLYINDFEAEKLDLVEGETVRVSSDAGSLYAIVSISNDLRPGVVAMSHGYGQGAASQLRVASQRPGVNSNRLAPTGWDSMEPLSYMSRLSAIPVTISKILTWED
;
A
#
# COMPACT_ATOMS: atom_id res chain seq x y z
N VAL A 1 7.76 -10.94 -7.94
CA VAL A 1 8.82 -10.61 -8.92
C VAL A 1 9.19 -11.85 -9.73
N TYR A 2 9.69 -12.93 -9.13
CA TYR A 2 10.27 -14.09 -9.83
C TYR A 2 9.30 -14.80 -10.77
N PHE A 3 8.03 -14.96 -10.37
CA PHE A 3 6.99 -15.47 -11.27
C PHE A 3 6.76 -14.56 -12.49
N LEU A 4 6.71 -13.23 -12.27
CA LEU A 4 6.53 -12.26 -13.35
C LEU A 4 7.76 -12.23 -14.27
N ALA A 5 8.96 -12.31 -13.71
CA ALA A 5 10.20 -12.38 -14.51
C ALA A 5 10.19 -13.64 -15.39
N ALA A 6 9.87 -14.81 -14.83
CA ALA A 6 9.74 -16.06 -15.59
C ALA A 6 8.64 -16.01 -16.67
N LEU A 7 7.54 -15.34 -16.40
CA LEU A 7 6.45 -15.16 -17.37
C LEU A 7 6.87 -14.25 -18.52
N VAL A 8 7.53 -13.11 -18.22
CA VAL A 8 8.11 -12.21 -19.24
C VAL A 8 9.15 -12.95 -20.08
N ASP A 9 10.09 -13.64 -19.44
CA ASP A 9 11.12 -14.43 -20.11
C ASP A 9 10.50 -15.45 -21.08
N ARG A 10 9.50 -16.21 -20.62
CA ARG A 10 8.80 -17.20 -21.45
C ARG A 10 8.07 -16.58 -22.65
N ILE A 11 7.40 -15.44 -22.46
CA ILE A 11 6.73 -14.72 -23.57
C ILE A 11 7.76 -14.26 -24.59
N LEU A 12 8.90 -13.72 -24.14
CA LEU A 12 9.99 -13.26 -25.03
C LEU A 12 10.62 -14.44 -25.81
N GLU A 13 10.76 -15.61 -25.21
CA GLU A 13 11.21 -16.81 -25.90
C GLU A 13 10.22 -17.22 -27.02
N VAL A 14 8.92 -17.30 -26.68
CA VAL A 14 7.88 -17.74 -27.65
C VAL A 14 7.73 -16.76 -28.81
N THR A 15 7.80 -15.47 -28.54
CA THR A 15 7.68 -14.43 -29.58
C THR A 15 8.97 -14.17 -30.36
N GLY A 16 10.08 -14.81 -29.98
CA GLY A 16 11.39 -14.53 -30.54
C GLY A 16 11.84 -13.08 -30.30
N ARG A 17 11.37 -12.48 -29.20
CA ARG A 17 11.57 -11.06 -28.82
C ARG A 17 10.98 -10.04 -29.83
N GLN A 18 10.08 -10.46 -30.68
CA GLN A 18 9.36 -9.59 -31.61
C GLN A 18 8.19 -8.94 -30.88
N CYS A 19 8.36 -7.65 -30.53
CA CYS A 19 7.39 -6.88 -29.75
C CYS A 19 7.18 -5.53 -30.43
N SER A 20 6.11 -5.40 -31.21
CA SER A 20 5.86 -4.22 -32.06
C SER A 20 5.85 -2.89 -31.29
N LEU A 21 5.24 -2.86 -30.10
CA LEU A 21 5.24 -1.64 -29.28
C LEU A 21 6.63 -1.31 -28.74
N VAL A 22 7.46 -2.31 -28.44
CA VAL A 22 8.84 -2.10 -28.01
C VAL A 22 9.69 -1.54 -29.16
N GLU A 23 9.53 -2.05 -30.39
CA GLU A 23 10.23 -1.55 -31.56
C GLU A 23 9.92 -0.07 -31.84
N ILE A 24 8.64 0.32 -31.65
CA ILE A 24 8.19 1.70 -31.90
C ILE A 24 8.56 2.62 -30.74
N TYR A 25 8.27 2.20 -29.50
CA TYR A 25 8.30 3.07 -28.32
C TYR A 25 9.36 2.70 -27.27
N GLY A 26 9.95 1.51 -27.33
CA GLY A 26 10.89 1.03 -26.29
C GLY A 26 12.31 1.58 -26.42
N LYS A 27 12.99 1.73 -25.29
CA LYS A 27 14.45 1.88 -25.20
C LYS A 27 14.96 1.06 -24.03
N ASN A 28 16.26 0.72 -24.00
CA ASN A 28 16.90 -0.09 -22.95
C ASN A 28 16.28 -1.50 -22.77
N PHE A 29 15.67 -2.04 -23.82
CA PHE A 29 14.98 -3.33 -23.78
C PHE A 29 15.91 -4.51 -23.48
N ASP A 30 17.15 -4.46 -23.94
CA ASP A 30 18.14 -5.52 -23.69
C ASP A 30 18.44 -5.69 -22.21
N HIS A 31 18.33 -4.65 -21.41
CA HIS A 31 18.48 -4.72 -19.94
C HIS A 31 17.32 -5.50 -19.30
N LEU A 32 16.08 -5.30 -19.76
CA LEU A 32 14.94 -6.11 -19.33
C LEU A 32 15.17 -7.59 -19.67
N VAL A 33 15.54 -7.86 -20.94
CA VAL A 33 15.81 -9.24 -21.41
C VAL A 33 16.88 -9.91 -20.54
N LYS A 34 17.98 -9.19 -20.25
CA LYS A 34 19.04 -9.69 -19.39
C LYS A 34 18.53 -10.02 -17.99
N PHE A 35 17.79 -9.10 -17.36
CA PHE A 35 17.26 -9.30 -16.01
C PHE A 35 16.35 -10.54 -15.93
N VAL A 36 15.38 -10.68 -16.84
CA VAL A 36 14.42 -11.79 -16.76
C VAL A 36 15.05 -13.14 -17.08
N SER A 37 16.10 -13.16 -17.92
CA SER A 37 16.83 -14.41 -18.24
C SER A 37 17.58 -15.01 -17.05
N ASP A 38 17.80 -14.25 -15.98
CA ASP A 38 18.38 -14.74 -14.73
C ASP A 38 17.37 -15.52 -13.87
N PHE A 39 16.05 -15.42 -14.20
CA PHE A 39 14.96 -16.05 -13.45
C PHE A 39 14.02 -16.90 -14.34
N PRO A 40 14.56 -17.88 -15.10
CA PRO A 40 13.74 -18.74 -15.93
C PRO A 40 12.79 -19.59 -15.09
N ALA A 41 11.67 -20.02 -15.68
CA ALA A 41 10.58 -20.72 -14.98
C ALA A 41 11.04 -21.97 -14.19
N GLN A 42 12.01 -22.71 -14.72
CA GLN A 42 12.56 -23.89 -14.05
C GLN A 42 13.31 -23.53 -12.78
N LYS A 43 14.08 -22.43 -12.79
CA LYS A 43 14.86 -21.95 -11.65
C LYS A 43 13.95 -21.49 -10.52
N VAL A 44 12.88 -20.75 -10.85
CA VAL A 44 12.05 -20.09 -9.83
C VAL A 44 10.87 -20.93 -9.33
N ALA A 45 10.63 -22.10 -9.93
CA ALA A 45 9.46 -22.93 -9.64
C ALA A 45 9.31 -23.29 -8.16
N HIS A 46 10.40 -23.63 -7.48
CA HIS A 46 10.38 -24.02 -6.07
C HIS A 46 10.11 -22.83 -5.15
N VAL A 47 10.68 -21.66 -5.42
CA VAL A 47 10.45 -20.44 -4.63
C VAL A 47 9.04 -19.88 -4.84
N THR A 48 8.57 -19.87 -6.08
CA THR A 48 7.24 -19.33 -6.43
C THR A 48 6.11 -20.30 -6.16
N GLY A 49 6.39 -21.62 -6.18
CA GLY A 49 5.38 -22.68 -6.16
C GLY A 49 4.55 -22.76 -7.45
N VAL A 50 5.00 -22.11 -8.53
CA VAL A 50 4.38 -22.16 -9.86
C VAL A 50 5.31 -22.94 -10.77
N SER A 51 4.84 -24.08 -11.28
CA SER A 51 5.65 -24.93 -12.15
C SER A 51 5.95 -24.27 -13.50
N ALA A 52 7.04 -24.66 -14.13
CA ALA A 52 7.38 -24.18 -15.48
C ALA A 52 6.28 -24.49 -16.51
N GLY A 53 5.55 -25.60 -16.33
CA GLY A 53 4.38 -25.95 -17.15
C GLY A 53 3.25 -24.93 -17.00
N GLN A 54 2.94 -24.49 -15.78
CA GLN A 54 1.93 -23.46 -15.52
C GLN A 54 2.36 -22.09 -16.06
N VAL A 55 3.63 -21.70 -15.90
CA VAL A 55 4.15 -20.46 -16.49
C VAL A 55 3.99 -20.50 -18.02
N ASN A 56 4.35 -21.62 -18.67
CA ASN A 56 4.17 -21.78 -20.11
C ASN A 56 2.69 -21.72 -20.52
N GLN A 57 1.79 -22.37 -19.78
CA GLN A 57 0.37 -22.33 -20.05
C GLN A 57 -0.17 -20.90 -20.00
N ILE A 58 0.12 -20.16 -18.94
CA ILE A 58 -0.30 -18.76 -18.78
C ILE A 58 0.27 -17.88 -19.90
N ALA A 59 1.54 -18.06 -20.27
CA ALA A 59 2.14 -17.32 -21.38
C ALA A 59 1.39 -17.55 -22.69
N MET A 60 1.06 -18.82 -23.00
CA MET A 60 0.33 -19.18 -24.22
C MET A 60 -1.11 -18.66 -24.22
N GLU A 61 -1.80 -18.68 -23.08
CA GLU A 61 -3.14 -18.13 -22.93
C GLU A 61 -3.16 -16.60 -23.15
N ILE A 62 -2.18 -15.88 -22.59
CA ILE A 62 -2.02 -14.44 -22.80
C ILE A 62 -1.79 -14.12 -24.29
N LEU A 63 -0.90 -14.88 -24.95
CA LEU A 63 -0.56 -14.66 -26.36
C LEU A 63 -1.70 -15.06 -27.32
N ALA A 64 -2.57 -15.97 -26.92
CA ALA A 64 -3.72 -16.40 -27.70
C ALA A 64 -4.95 -15.50 -27.52
N ALA A 65 -5.00 -14.69 -26.48
CA ALA A 65 -6.13 -13.82 -26.20
C ALA A 65 -6.14 -12.61 -27.13
N ASP A 66 -7.34 -12.14 -27.50
CA ASP A 66 -7.51 -10.89 -28.26
C ASP A 66 -6.97 -9.69 -27.50
N SER A 67 -7.11 -9.69 -26.18
CA SER A 67 -6.53 -8.69 -25.26
C SER A 67 -6.36 -9.30 -23.87
N ALA A 68 -5.40 -8.78 -23.12
CA ALA A 68 -5.14 -9.15 -21.74
C ALA A 68 -4.90 -7.89 -20.89
N ALA A 69 -5.56 -7.79 -19.75
CA ALA A 69 -5.33 -6.74 -18.77
C ALA A 69 -4.56 -7.31 -17.57
N PHE A 70 -3.57 -6.57 -17.10
CA PHE A 70 -2.71 -6.97 -16.00
C PHE A 70 -2.94 -6.05 -14.80
N HIS A 71 -3.18 -6.63 -13.63
CA HIS A 71 -3.47 -5.87 -12.43
C HIS A 71 -2.68 -6.40 -11.24
N LEU A 72 -2.03 -5.50 -10.52
CA LEU A 72 -1.43 -5.73 -9.23
C LEU A 72 -2.11 -4.86 -8.17
N SER A 73 -2.09 -5.31 -6.91
CA SER A 73 -2.66 -4.58 -5.80
C SER A 73 -1.64 -4.43 -4.65
N THR A 74 -2.03 -3.67 -3.63
CA THR A 74 -1.20 -3.27 -2.49
C THR A 74 -0.45 -4.42 -1.81
N GLY A 75 -1.01 -5.64 -1.78
CA GLY A 75 -0.32 -6.80 -1.19
C GLY A 75 1.02 -7.13 -1.87
N VAL A 76 1.16 -6.85 -3.17
CA VAL A 76 2.42 -7.02 -3.90
C VAL A 76 3.44 -5.97 -3.49
N ASN A 77 3.01 -4.71 -3.30
CA ASN A 77 3.90 -3.63 -2.86
C ASN A 77 4.57 -3.93 -1.52
N GLN A 78 3.84 -4.57 -0.61
CA GLN A 78 4.28 -4.83 0.76
C GLN A 78 5.14 -6.10 0.91
N SER A 79 5.54 -6.71 -0.20
CA SER A 79 6.40 -7.92 -0.20
C SER A 79 7.90 -7.63 -0.17
N GLY A 80 8.30 -6.35 -0.22
CA GLY A 80 9.71 -5.92 -0.27
C GLY A 80 10.29 -5.80 -1.67
N GLN A 81 9.51 -6.06 -2.73
CA GLN A 81 9.93 -5.97 -4.14
C GLN A 81 8.82 -5.40 -5.04
N GLY A 82 8.05 -4.47 -4.50
CA GLY A 82 6.89 -3.90 -5.18
C GLY A 82 7.24 -3.19 -6.49
N VAL A 83 8.31 -2.39 -6.50
CA VAL A 83 8.75 -1.65 -7.71
C VAL A 83 9.04 -2.59 -8.87
N LEU A 84 9.82 -3.65 -8.64
CA LEU A 84 10.14 -4.61 -9.70
C LEU A 84 8.91 -5.41 -10.15
N ALA A 85 8.00 -5.73 -9.24
CA ALA A 85 6.77 -6.41 -9.61
C ALA A 85 5.87 -5.55 -10.49
N TYR A 86 5.67 -4.27 -10.15
CA TYR A 86 4.91 -3.33 -10.97
C TYR A 86 5.59 -3.04 -12.31
N TRP A 87 6.90 -2.86 -12.32
CA TRP A 87 7.66 -2.73 -13.55
C TRP A 87 7.45 -3.91 -14.50
N LEU A 88 7.61 -5.15 -14.02
CA LEU A 88 7.40 -6.34 -14.83
C LEU A 88 5.95 -6.47 -15.32
N ASN A 89 4.97 -6.05 -14.52
CA ASN A 89 3.57 -6.02 -14.90
C ASN A 89 3.30 -5.01 -16.05
N GLU A 90 3.88 -3.83 -16.00
CA GLU A 90 3.80 -2.87 -17.10
C GLU A 90 4.55 -3.37 -18.34
N MET A 91 5.69 -4.03 -18.16
CA MET A 91 6.41 -4.67 -19.26
C MET A 91 5.60 -5.79 -19.92
N LEU A 92 4.84 -6.59 -19.15
CA LEU A 92 3.89 -7.57 -19.72
C LEU A 92 2.90 -6.89 -20.67
N SER A 93 2.29 -5.77 -20.25
CA SER A 93 1.36 -5.01 -21.09
C SER A 93 2.04 -4.53 -22.37
N LEU A 94 3.28 -4.05 -22.28
CA LEU A 94 4.04 -3.50 -23.41
C LEU A 94 4.44 -4.60 -24.42
N ILE A 95 5.11 -5.67 -23.93
CA ILE A 95 5.65 -6.72 -24.79
C ILE A 95 4.58 -7.57 -25.48
N THR A 96 3.39 -7.65 -24.90
CA THR A 96 2.24 -8.40 -25.44
C THR A 96 1.32 -7.53 -26.30
N GLY A 97 1.65 -6.22 -26.50
CA GLY A 97 0.83 -5.31 -27.27
C GLY A 97 -0.51 -4.94 -26.64
N ASN A 98 -0.62 -5.06 -25.32
CA ASN A 98 -1.82 -4.78 -24.54
C ASN A 98 -1.81 -3.40 -23.86
N LEU A 99 -0.72 -2.65 -23.95
CA LEU A 99 -0.66 -1.26 -23.46
C LEU A 99 -1.32 -0.32 -24.46
N GLY A 100 -2.22 0.54 -24.00
CA GLY A 100 -2.97 1.46 -24.84
C GLY A 100 -3.96 0.77 -25.79
N LYS A 101 -4.52 -0.36 -25.40
CA LYS A 101 -5.46 -1.17 -26.18
C LYS A 101 -6.75 -1.41 -25.41
N LYS A 102 -7.87 -1.43 -26.13
CA LYS A 102 -9.17 -1.81 -25.55
C LYS A 102 -9.11 -3.25 -25.02
N GLY A 103 -9.50 -3.42 -23.74
CA GLY A 103 -9.39 -4.70 -23.04
C GLY A 103 -8.00 -4.99 -22.47
N GLY A 104 -7.03 -4.12 -22.68
CA GLY A 104 -5.70 -4.12 -22.07
C GLY A 104 -5.54 -3.04 -20.99
N ASN A 105 -4.30 -2.56 -20.80
CA ASN A 105 -3.97 -1.54 -19.82
C ASN A 105 -3.87 -0.15 -20.49
N TYR A 106 -4.45 0.85 -19.86
CA TYR A 106 -4.31 2.26 -20.23
C TYR A 106 -4.53 3.18 -19.02
N LYS A 107 -4.23 4.46 -19.15
CA LYS A 107 -4.45 5.43 -18.07
C LYS A 107 -5.72 6.24 -18.37
N PRO A 108 -6.78 6.16 -17.55
CA PRO A 108 -7.97 6.99 -17.68
C PRO A 108 -7.66 8.47 -17.50
N VAL A 109 -8.58 9.33 -17.92
CA VAL A 109 -8.52 10.77 -17.68
C VAL A 109 -8.93 11.05 -16.23
N GLY A 110 -8.33 12.08 -15.63
CA GLY A 110 -8.81 12.68 -14.40
C GLY A 110 -9.23 14.13 -14.62
N PHE A 111 -9.85 14.74 -13.65
CA PHE A 111 -10.12 16.18 -13.68
C PHE A 111 -8.85 17.01 -13.40
N VAL A 112 -7.87 16.41 -12.75
CA VAL A 112 -6.49 16.91 -12.70
C VAL A 112 -5.61 15.88 -13.39
N ASP A 113 -4.90 16.29 -14.43
CA ASP A 113 -3.97 15.41 -15.14
C ASP A 113 -2.61 15.39 -14.44
N GLY A 114 -2.38 14.37 -13.62
CA GLY A 114 -1.13 14.19 -12.88
C GLY A 114 -0.03 13.47 -13.67
N PHE A 115 -0.31 12.97 -14.88
CA PHE A 115 0.65 12.19 -15.69
C PHE A 115 1.30 12.97 -16.82
N THR A 116 0.99 14.23 -16.98
CA THR A 116 1.58 15.10 -18.01
C THR A 116 2.87 15.81 -17.57
N SER A 117 3.37 15.51 -16.38
CA SER A 117 4.67 16.05 -15.94
C SER A 117 5.79 15.54 -16.86
N THR A 118 6.48 16.45 -17.52
CA THR A 118 7.67 16.14 -18.32
C THR A 118 8.90 15.84 -17.46
N GLN A 119 8.81 16.07 -16.18
CA GLN A 119 9.84 15.69 -15.22
C GLN A 119 9.69 14.20 -14.93
N GLY A 120 10.69 13.41 -15.30
CA GLY A 120 10.81 12.02 -14.86
C GLY A 120 10.86 11.94 -13.33
N VAL A 121 10.80 10.73 -12.80
CA VAL A 121 11.02 10.51 -11.36
C VAL A 121 12.40 11.05 -11.01
N THR A 122 12.44 12.20 -10.37
CA THR A 122 13.66 12.76 -9.78
C THR A 122 13.66 12.45 -8.31
N THR A 123 14.72 11.82 -7.83
CA THR A 123 14.96 11.70 -6.40
C THR A 123 15.54 13.01 -5.88
N VAL A 124 15.02 13.48 -4.76
CA VAL A 124 15.57 14.64 -4.04
C VAL A 124 16.39 14.10 -2.87
N GLU A 125 17.65 14.55 -2.77
CA GLU A 125 18.45 14.22 -1.60
C GLU A 125 17.76 14.79 -0.36
N THR A 126 17.26 13.90 0.49
CA THR A 126 16.53 14.23 1.69
C THR A 126 17.40 13.97 2.91
N SER A 127 17.38 14.89 3.85
CA SER A 127 18.09 14.75 5.12
C SER A 127 17.17 14.98 6.30
N LEU A 128 17.23 14.07 7.27
CA LEU A 128 16.56 14.22 8.55
C LEU A 128 17.50 13.68 9.63
N GLY A 129 17.91 14.52 10.56
CA GLY A 129 18.99 14.19 11.50
C GLY A 129 20.27 13.79 10.75
N ASN A 130 20.77 12.61 11.02
CA ASN A 130 21.93 12.03 10.34
C ASN A 130 21.58 11.21 9.09
N LEU A 131 20.30 10.99 8.85
CA LEU A 131 19.84 10.22 7.71
C LEU A 131 19.95 11.03 6.42
N ARG A 132 20.49 10.40 5.37
CA ARG A 132 20.59 10.96 4.02
C ARG A 132 20.19 9.89 3.03
N PHE A 133 19.25 10.20 2.14
CA PHE A 133 18.80 9.26 1.12
C PHE A 133 18.15 9.98 -0.08
N PRO A 134 18.22 9.38 -1.28
CA PRO A 134 17.50 9.88 -2.44
C PRO A 134 16.00 9.56 -2.31
N ASN A 135 15.16 10.58 -2.11
CA ASN A 135 13.75 10.42 -1.84
C ASN A 135 12.91 10.69 -3.10
N PRO A 136 12.22 9.68 -3.66
CA PRO A 136 11.37 9.85 -4.83
C PRO A 136 10.07 10.60 -4.53
N MET A 137 9.65 10.67 -3.26
CA MET A 137 8.44 11.38 -2.83
C MET A 137 8.71 12.84 -2.48
N GLY A 138 9.95 13.29 -2.59
CA GLY A 138 10.38 14.63 -2.25
C GLY A 138 10.66 14.85 -0.75
N PRO A 139 11.23 16.02 -0.39
CA PRO A 139 11.80 16.25 0.94
C PRO A 139 10.76 16.34 2.06
N MET A 140 9.49 16.49 1.72
CA MET A 140 8.39 16.64 2.67
C MET A 140 7.73 15.31 3.06
N SER A 141 8.20 14.18 2.51
CA SER A 141 7.64 12.85 2.77
C SER A 141 8.70 11.90 3.30
N MET A 142 8.40 11.20 4.40
CA MET A 142 9.29 10.24 5.03
C MET A 142 8.62 8.87 5.11
N PRO A 143 9.39 7.79 4.96
CA PRO A 143 8.84 6.44 5.14
C PRO A 143 8.38 6.20 6.58
N GLY A 144 7.17 5.65 6.77
CA GLY A 144 6.66 5.35 8.10
C GLY A 144 7.49 4.32 8.88
N ALA A 145 8.19 3.43 8.18
CA ALA A 145 9.02 2.40 8.82
C ALA A 145 10.18 2.94 9.64
N ILE A 146 10.69 4.15 9.35
CA ILE A 146 11.79 4.78 10.10
C ILE A 146 11.31 5.69 11.23
N LEU A 147 10.01 5.76 11.49
CA LEU A 147 9.46 6.63 12.54
C LEU A 147 10.10 6.34 13.91
N ALA A 148 10.21 5.07 14.28
CA ALA A 148 10.84 4.68 15.54
C ALA A 148 12.33 5.08 15.59
N ASP A 149 13.07 4.89 14.49
CA ASP A 149 14.50 5.27 14.39
C ASP A 149 14.68 6.78 14.65
N LEU A 150 13.82 7.61 14.04
CA LEU A 150 13.90 9.07 14.15
C LEU A 150 13.52 9.58 15.54
N ILE A 151 12.54 8.97 16.18
CA ILE A 151 12.16 9.30 17.56
C ILE A 151 13.26 8.86 18.54
N GLU A 152 13.79 7.65 18.36
CA GLU A 152 14.86 7.12 19.21
C GLU A 152 16.16 7.92 19.09
N ALA A 153 16.43 8.49 17.91
CA ALA A 153 17.55 9.39 17.68
C ALA A 153 17.33 10.80 18.26
N GLY A 154 16.09 11.15 18.64
CA GLY A 154 15.71 12.50 19.09
C GLY A 154 15.48 13.51 17.96
N ASP A 155 15.45 13.05 16.70
CA ASP A 155 15.19 13.90 15.53
C ASP A 155 13.72 14.30 15.43
N ILE A 156 12.81 13.45 15.95
CA ILE A 156 11.38 13.76 16.13
C ILE A 156 11.07 13.75 17.62
N ARG A 157 10.61 14.87 18.13
CA ARG A 157 10.22 15.06 19.53
C ARG A 157 8.74 15.37 19.71
N ALA A 158 8.08 15.86 18.65
CA ALA A 158 6.66 16.11 18.60
C ALA A 158 6.06 15.45 17.36
N LEU A 159 4.91 14.78 17.51
CA LEU A 159 4.22 14.11 16.43
C LEU A 159 2.73 14.42 16.46
N ILE A 160 2.18 14.81 15.31
CA ILE A 160 0.73 14.90 15.10
C ILE A 160 0.32 13.79 14.16
N VAL A 161 -0.49 12.87 14.66
CA VAL A 161 -1.05 11.75 13.88
C VAL A 161 -2.42 12.15 13.36
N VAL A 162 -2.56 12.23 12.04
CA VAL A 162 -3.81 12.66 11.39
C VAL A 162 -4.46 11.46 10.71
N SER A 163 -5.65 11.08 11.15
CA SER A 163 -6.45 9.99 10.58
C SER A 163 -5.66 8.70 10.41
N GLY A 164 -4.78 8.41 11.37
CA GLY A 164 -3.85 7.30 11.32
C GLY A 164 -3.76 6.51 12.62
N ASN A 165 -3.25 5.29 12.51
CA ASN A 165 -3.01 4.43 13.68
C ASN A 165 -1.65 3.73 13.56
N PRO A 166 -0.53 4.46 13.77
CA PRO A 166 0.83 3.93 13.65
C PRO A 166 1.07 2.62 14.39
N LEU A 167 0.49 2.44 15.58
CA LEU A 167 0.63 1.19 16.34
C LEU A 167 0.11 -0.04 15.60
N LEU A 168 -0.90 0.12 14.71
CA LEU A 168 -1.43 -0.99 13.93
C LEU A 168 -0.87 -1.03 12.50
N SER A 169 -0.42 0.09 11.96
CA SER A 169 -0.06 0.18 10.55
C SER A 169 1.44 0.06 10.27
N ILE A 170 2.29 0.36 11.24
CA ILE A 170 3.74 0.19 11.15
C ILE A 170 4.13 -1.19 11.70
N GLY A 171 5.22 -1.76 11.17
CA GLY A 171 5.79 -3.01 11.67
C GLY A 171 6.36 -2.86 13.08
N ASP A 172 6.61 -3.98 13.76
CA ASP A 172 7.11 -4.04 15.13
C ASP A 172 6.32 -3.13 16.10
N GLU A 173 5.08 -3.52 16.38
CA GLU A 173 4.19 -2.78 17.28
C GLU A 173 4.86 -2.42 18.61
N ASN A 174 5.66 -3.31 19.17
CA ASN A 174 6.30 -3.08 20.48
C ASN A 174 7.33 -1.96 20.40
N ARG A 175 8.22 -1.98 19.39
CA ARG A 175 9.22 -0.94 19.18
C ARG A 175 8.55 0.40 18.86
N THR A 176 7.54 0.38 17.97
CA THR A 176 6.75 1.57 17.62
C THR A 176 6.10 2.18 18.84
N LYS A 177 5.51 1.36 19.71
CA LYS A 177 4.92 1.84 20.97
C LYS A 177 5.95 2.50 21.89
N LEU A 178 7.06 1.81 22.14
CA LEU A 178 8.14 2.34 22.99
C LEU A 178 8.77 3.62 22.43
N ALA A 179 8.81 3.77 21.12
CA ALA A 179 9.26 5.00 20.49
C ALA A 179 8.25 6.13 20.71
N LEU A 180 6.96 5.91 20.44
CA LEU A 180 5.91 6.91 20.66
C LEU A 180 5.85 7.41 22.10
N GLU A 181 6.09 6.54 23.09
CA GLU A 181 6.16 6.89 24.51
C GLU A 181 7.36 7.80 24.88
N LYS A 182 8.36 7.96 24.00
CA LYS A 182 9.51 8.86 24.21
C LYS A 182 9.27 10.27 23.68
N LEU A 183 8.19 10.49 22.92
CA LEU A 183 7.88 11.82 22.40
C LEU A 183 7.60 12.82 23.54
N ASP A 184 8.03 14.06 23.37
CA ASP A 184 7.68 15.15 24.28
C ASP A 184 6.20 15.52 24.18
N ILE A 185 5.62 15.34 22.98
CA ILE A 185 4.20 15.56 22.72
C ILE A 185 3.72 14.66 21.57
N LEU A 186 2.63 13.95 21.80
CA LEU A 186 1.90 13.16 20.80
C LEU A 186 0.46 13.67 20.73
N VAL A 187 0.03 14.08 19.55
CA VAL A 187 -1.34 14.55 19.29
C VAL A 187 -2.01 13.64 18.25
N SER A 188 -3.20 13.16 18.55
CA SER A 188 -4.04 12.45 17.56
C SER A 188 -5.18 13.35 17.09
N VAL A 189 -5.35 13.44 15.76
CA VAL A 189 -6.47 14.11 15.09
C VAL A 189 -7.24 13.05 14.33
N ASP A 190 -8.34 12.56 14.87
CA ASP A 190 -9.05 11.39 14.32
C ASP A 190 -10.54 11.43 14.67
N ILE A 191 -11.32 10.61 13.97
CA ILE A 191 -12.73 10.34 14.28
C ILE A 191 -12.89 9.25 15.34
N PHE A 192 -11.84 8.44 15.58
CA PHE A 192 -11.84 7.34 16.53
C PHE A 192 -10.72 7.46 17.56
N PRO A 193 -11.01 7.23 18.86
CA PRO A 193 -9.99 7.09 19.90
C PRO A 193 -9.29 5.73 19.75
N SER A 194 -8.38 5.62 18.78
CA SER A 194 -7.63 4.40 18.48
C SER A 194 -6.60 4.06 19.56
N CYS A 195 -5.95 2.90 19.48
CA CYS A 195 -4.87 2.54 20.40
C CYS A 195 -3.66 3.50 20.32
N THR A 196 -3.43 4.17 19.19
CA THR A 196 -2.45 5.28 19.12
C THR A 196 -2.96 6.50 19.86
N ALA A 197 -4.25 6.83 19.73
CA ALA A 197 -4.85 7.96 20.44
C ALA A 197 -4.83 7.77 21.98
N GLU A 198 -4.93 6.54 22.47
CA GLU A 198 -4.79 6.23 23.92
C GLU A 198 -3.39 6.54 24.47
N LEU A 199 -2.36 6.59 23.61
CA LEU A 199 -1.01 7.02 24.00
C LEU A 199 -0.81 8.53 23.84
N SER A 200 -1.74 9.24 23.19
CA SER A 200 -1.58 10.65 22.88
C SER A 200 -1.85 11.54 24.09
N ASP A 201 -1.06 12.62 24.23
CA ASP A 201 -1.30 13.65 25.23
C ASP A 201 -2.60 14.41 24.94
N TYR A 202 -2.93 14.56 23.65
CA TYR A 202 -4.16 15.22 23.20
C TYR A 202 -4.79 14.45 22.06
N MET A 203 -6.12 14.31 22.14
CA MET A 203 -6.95 13.86 21.02
C MET A 203 -7.87 14.98 20.57
N LEU A 204 -7.73 15.41 19.32
CA LEU A 204 -8.56 16.43 18.70
C LEU A 204 -9.58 15.75 17.80
N PRO A 205 -10.89 15.84 18.11
CA PRO A 205 -11.92 15.13 17.36
C PRO A 205 -12.17 15.78 16.01
N ALA A 206 -11.96 15.00 14.94
CA ALA A 206 -12.22 15.42 13.57
C ALA A 206 -13.65 15.11 13.13
N THR A 207 -14.14 15.84 12.12
CA THR A 207 -15.40 15.53 11.44
C THR A 207 -15.23 14.25 10.59
N ASP A 208 -16.28 13.46 10.54
CA ASP A 208 -16.35 12.31 9.65
C ASP A 208 -16.84 12.71 8.23
N PHE A 209 -16.84 11.77 7.29
CA PHE A 209 -17.15 12.05 5.88
C PHE A 209 -18.58 12.50 5.62
N LEU A 210 -19.55 12.23 6.52
CA LEU A 210 -20.92 12.72 6.41
C LEU A 210 -21.10 14.15 6.98
N GLU A 211 -20.14 14.62 7.75
CA GLU A 211 -20.16 15.91 8.44
C GLU A 211 -19.41 17.01 7.70
N ARG A 212 -18.86 16.69 6.52
CA ARG A 212 -18.09 17.64 5.70
C ARG A 212 -18.46 17.52 4.22
N ALA A 213 -18.26 18.62 3.52
CA ALA A 213 -18.25 18.60 2.08
C ALA A 213 -16.94 18.00 1.55
N ASP A 214 -16.98 17.32 0.40
CA ASP A 214 -15.82 16.65 -0.14
C ASP A 214 -15.88 16.48 -1.66
N VAL A 215 -14.71 16.29 -2.28
CA VAL A 215 -14.53 15.82 -3.65
C VAL A 215 -13.61 14.62 -3.62
N ALA A 216 -13.99 13.55 -4.29
CA ALA A 216 -13.21 12.33 -4.34
C ALA A 216 -11.93 12.52 -5.17
N LEU A 217 -10.82 12.89 -4.51
CA LEU A 217 -9.52 13.11 -5.14
C LEU A 217 -8.77 11.79 -5.43
N LEU A 218 -8.84 10.83 -4.51
CA LEU A 218 -8.08 9.59 -4.59
C LEU A 218 -8.37 8.75 -5.84
N PRO A 219 -9.65 8.58 -6.29
CA PRO A 219 -9.96 7.84 -7.50
C PRO A 219 -9.71 8.63 -8.80
N ASN A 220 -9.28 9.90 -8.73
CA ASN A 220 -8.91 10.67 -9.91
C ASN A 220 -7.94 9.88 -10.78
N MET A 221 -8.20 9.75 -12.07
CA MET A 221 -7.42 8.96 -13.03
C MET A 221 -7.41 7.43 -12.79
N MET A 222 -8.25 6.91 -11.92
CA MET A 222 -8.40 5.47 -11.66
C MET A 222 -9.78 4.93 -12.00
N GLN A 223 -10.68 5.77 -12.48
CA GLN A 223 -12.06 5.42 -12.78
C GLN A 223 -12.20 4.92 -14.22
N SER A 224 -12.87 3.80 -14.41
CA SER A 224 -13.19 3.26 -15.75
C SER A 224 -14.13 4.19 -16.54
N VAL A 225 -15.03 4.88 -15.83
CA VAL A 225 -15.84 6.00 -16.35
C VAL A 225 -15.40 7.24 -15.59
N PRO A 226 -14.60 8.13 -16.21
CA PRO A 226 -14.07 9.29 -15.51
C PRO A 226 -15.17 10.29 -15.14
N TYR A 227 -15.20 10.70 -13.89
CA TYR A 227 -16.11 11.74 -13.39
C TYR A 227 -15.47 12.54 -12.26
N VAL A 228 -16.03 13.70 -12.00
CA VAL A 228 -15.83 14.46 -10.78
C VAL A 228 -17.17 14.69 -10.12
N GLN A 229 -17.25 14.51 -8.81
CA GLN A 229 -18.46 14.69 -8.05
C GLN A 229 -18.13 15.44 -6.75
N PHE A 230 -18.98 16.42 -6.44
CA PHE A 230 -18.98 17.13 -5.17
C PHE A 230 -20.09 16.57 -4.28
N THR A 231 -19.82 16.43 -3.00
CA THR A 231 -20.81 16.03 -2.00
C THR A 231 -20.88 17.08 -0.90
N GLU A 232 -22.09 17.50 -0.54
CA GLU A 232 -22.34 18.37 0.61
C GLU A 232 -22.23 17.59 1.92
N ALA A 233 -22.02 18.28 3.02
CA ALA A 233 -22.24 17.71 4.34
C ALA A 233 -23.72 17.29 4.50
N ILE A 234 -23.96 16.06 4.96
CA ILE A 234 -25.32 15.53 5.13
C ILE A 234 -25.84 15.79 6.54
N VAL A 235 -24.94 15.84 7.51
CA VAL A 235 -25.24 16.08 8.92
C VAL A 235 -24.29 17.13 9.50
N GLU A 236 -24.80 17.91 10.46
CA GLU A 236 -23.98 18.88 11.18
C GLU A 236 -23.04 18.17 12.16
N PRO A 237 -21.78 18.65 12.28
CA PRO A 237 -20.87 18.16 13.29
C PRO A 237 -21.45 18.31 14.69
N LYS A 238 -21.33 17.26 15.51
CA LYS A 238 -21.79 17.28 16.90
C LYS A 238 -20.61 17.41 17.87
N TYR A 239 -20.87 17.98 19.03
CA TYR A 239 -19.89 18.19 20.11
C TYR A 239 -18.70 19.07 19.65
N GLU A 240 -17.49 18.66 19.98
CA GLU A 240 -16.27 19.44 19.69
C GLU A 240 -15.62 19.08 18.38
N ARG A 241 -16.27 18.27 17.54
CA ARG A 241 -15.70 17.87 16.24
C ARG A 241 -15.52 19.07 15.32
N ARG A 242 -14.35 19.14 14.68
CA ARG A 242 -13.97 20.20 13.75
C ARG A 242 -13.34 19.60 12.50
N HIS A 243 -13.41 20.32 11.40
CA HIS A 243 -12.68 19.96 10.19
C HIS A 243 -11.17 19.91 10.46
N ILE A 244 -10.49 18.95 9.87
CA ILE A 244 -9.03 18.81 10.01
C ILE A 244 -8.34 20.09 9.58
N TRP A 245 -8.73 20.69 8.46
CA TRP A 245 -8.17 21.95 8.00
C TRP A 245 -8.36 23.08 9.02
N TRP A 246 -9.52 23.18 9.67
CA TRP A 246 -9.78 24.16 10.72
C TRP A 246 -8.81 23.98 11.91
N ILE A 247 -8.63 22.74 12.34
CA ILE A 247 -7.70 22.39 13.44
C ILE A 247 -6.28 22.87 13.10
N PHE A 248 -5.80 22.59 11.88
CA PHE A 248 -4.46 23.03 11.45
C PHE A 248 -4.37 24.54 11.28
N SER A 249 -5.38 25.19 10.74
CA SER A 249 -5.42 26.66 10.63
C SER A 249 -5.31 27.34 11.99
N GLU A 250 -6.05 26.86 12.98
CA GLU A 250 -5.96 27.35 14.35
C GLU A 250 -4.58 27.13 14.98
N LEU A 251 -3.97 25.98 14.73
CA LEU A 251 -2.61 25.70 15.22
C LEU A 251 -1.58 26.60 14.56
N LEU A 252 -1.62 26.77 13.24
CA LEU A 252 -0.70 27.65 12.51
C LEU A 252 -0.80 29.10 12.96
N GLN A 253 -2.01 29.59 13.20
CA GLN A 253 -2.24 30.94 13.70
C GLN A 253 -1.66 31.12 15.12
N ARG A 254 -1.92 30.18 16.04
CA ARG A 254 -1.40 30.22 17.42
C ARG A 254 0.11 30.11 17.49
N LEU A 255 0.70 29.38 16.53
CA LEU A 255 2.16 29.31 16.38
C LEU A 255 2.77 30.53 15.66
N SER A 256 1.94 31.50 15.27
CA SER A 256 2.36 32.70 14.52
C SER A 256 3.06 32.37 13.19
N LEU A 257 2.71 31.25 12.56
CA LEU A 257 3.26 30.83 11.27
C LEU A 257 2.49 31.41 10.07
N VAL A 258 1.25 31.90 10.30
CA VAL A 258 0.41 32.57 9.31
C VAL A 258 -0.25 33.78 9.97
N SER A 259 -0.59 34.82 9.16
CA SER A 259 -1.32 35.99 9.66
C SER A 259 -2.80 35.64 9.92
N SER A 260 -3.43 36.39 10.86
CA SER A 260 -4.86 36.23 11.15
C SER A 260 -5.76 36.56 9.95
N ASP A 261 -5.28 37.40 9.04
CA ASP A 261 -6.04 37.87 7.88
C ASP A 261 -6.05 36.87 6.72
N GLU A 262 -5.12 35.89 6.73
CA GLU A 262 -5.01 34.83 5.69
C GLU A 262 -5.90 33.60 5.96
N ASN A 263 -6.45 33.51 7.17
CA ASN A 263 -7.29 32.36 7.57
C ASN A 263 -8.78 32.68 7.44
N ASN A 264 -9.39 32.22 6.37
CA ASN A 264 -10.84 32.26 6.23
C ASN A 264 -11.49 31.03 6.93
N HIS A 265 -11.68 31.13 8.24
CA HIS A 265 -12.25 30.06 9.07
C HIS A 265 -13.71 29.72 8.74
N ASN A 266 -14.39 30.54 7.93
CA ASN A 266 -15.84 30.47 7.75
C ASN A 266 -16.28 29.65 6.51
N ASP A 267 -15.37 29.23 5.65
CA ASP A 267 -15.74 28.57 4.39
C ASP A 267 -15.70 27.03 4.42
N ASN A 268 -15.53 26.44 5.60
CA ASN A 268 -15.46 24.98 5.77
C ASN A 268 -14.43 24.27 4.87
N GLY A 269 -13.36 24.97 4.45
CA GLY A 269 -12.33 24.43 3.57
C GLY A 269 -12.70 24.39 2.09
N PHE A 270 -13.80 24.97 1.67
CA PHE A 270 -14.20 25.02 0.26
C PHE A 270 -13.13 25.64 -0.64
N HIS A 271 -12.41 26.66 -0.16
CA HIS A 271 -11.33 27.27 -0.91
C HIS A 271 -10.21 26.27 -1.28
N LEU A 272 -9.94 25.27 -0.43
CA LEU A 272 -8.97 24.21 -0.73
C LEU A 272 -9.52 23.28 -1.82
N VAL A 273 -10.80 22.90 -1.71
CA VAL A 273 -11.47 22.09 -2.73
C VAL A 273 -11.51 22.82 -4.06
N ASP A 274 -11.86 24.10 -4.06
CA ASP A 274 -11.85 24.95 -5.26
C ASP A 274 -10.46 25.08 -5.87
N ALA A 275 -9.40 25.21 -5.08
CA ALA A 275 -8.04 25.27 -5.58
C ALA A 275 -7.65 23.96 -6.32
N PHE A 276 -8.09 22.80 -5.82
CA PHE A 276 -7.89 21.53 -6.52
C PHE A 276 -8.73 21.43 -7.80
N LEU A 277 -9.98 21.84 -7.76
CA LEU A 277 -10.88 21.81 -8.91
C LEU A 277 -10.43 22.78 -10.01
N ALA A 278 -9.90 23.95 -9.64
CA ALA A 278 -9.41 24.94 -10.57
C ALA A 278 -8.29 24.41 -11.48
N ALA A 279 -7.46 23.48 -11.02
CA ALA A 279 -6.47 22.80 -11.83
C ALA A 279 -7.10 22.03 -13.02
N GLY A 280 -8.36 21.60 -12.87
CA GLY A 280 -9.18 20.98 -13.93
C GLY A 280 -10.18 21.92 -14.61
N ASN A 281 -10.05 23.24 -14.41
CA ASN A 281 -11.04 24.25 -14.84
C ASN A 281 -12.45 24.02 -14.28
N LEU A 282 -12.55 23.52 -13.07
CA LEU A 282 -13.78 23.24 -12.34
C LEU A 282 -13.86 24.10 -11.07
N SER A 283 -15.05 24.20 -10.49
CA SER A 283 -15.28 24.83 -9.19
C SER A 283 -16.40 24.12 -8.42
N VAL A 284 -16.49 24.33 -7.11
CA VAL A 284 -17.61 23.85 -6.28
C VAL A 284 -18.93 24.44 -6.78
N GLU A 285 -18.96 25.74 -7.13
CA GLU A 285 -20.14 26.41 -7.67
C GLU A 285 -20.63 25.70 -8.95
N LEU A 286 -19.73 25.48 -9.90
CA LEU A 286 -20.06 24.77 -11.14
C LEU A 286 -20.65 23.37 -10.87
N LEU A 287 -20.05 22.63 -9.92
CA LEU A 287 -20.53 21.29 -9.57
C LEU A 287 -21.90 21.34 -8.87
N ARG A 288 -22.19 22.35 -8.06
CA ARG A 288 -23.50 22.52 -7.43
C ARG A 288 -24.61 22.81 -8.44
N ASP A 289 -24.30 23.48 -9.52
CA ASP A 289 -25.27 23.88 -10.56
C ASP A 289 -25.66 22.75 -11.51
N VAL A 290 -24.96 21.62 -11.47
CA VAL A 290 -25.28 20.46 -12.33
C VAL A 290 -26.03 19.37 -11.55
N PRO A 291 -26.83 18.53 -12.25
CA PRO A 291 -27.54 17.42 -11.62
C PRO A 291 -26.60 16.50 -10.87
N ASP A 292 -27.03 16.06 -9.68
CA ASP A 292 -26.28 15.17 -8.79
C ASP A 292 -24.88 15.68 -8.39
N SER A 293 -24.60 16.97 -8.62
CA SER A 293 -23.29 17.61 -8.43
C SER A 293 -22.15 16.82 -9.09
N LEU A 294 -22.42 16.24 -10.28
CA LEU A 294 -21.55 15.32 -11.00
C LEU A 294 -21.36 15.78 -12.44
N ILE A 295 -20.09 15.82 -12.86
CA ILE A 295 -19.69 16.04 -14.26
C ILE A 295 -18.96 14.80 -14.75
N LEU A 296 -19.47 14.20 -15.83
CA LEU A 296 -18.75 13.17 -16.55
C LEU A 296 -17.63 13.83 -17.36
N LEU A 297 -16.43 13.32 -17.17
CA LEU A 297 -15.27 13.76 -17.94
C LEU A 297 -15.23 13.06 -19.31
N HIS A 298 -14.56 13.68 -20.26
CA HIS A 298 -14.40 13.08 -21.58
C HIS A 298 -13.62 11.76 -21.44
N GLN A 299 -14.23 10.65 -21.87
CA GLN A 299 -13.55 9.37 -21.96
C GLN A 299 -12.69 9.34 -23.22
N LEU A 300 -11.38 9.13 -23.04
CA LEU A 300 -10.46 8.97 -24.16
C LEU A 300 -10.40 7.52 -24.60
N GLU A 301 -10.22 7.31 -25.91
CA GLU A 301 -9.93 5.98 -26.43
C GLU A 301 -8.57 5.47 -25.89
N PRO A 302 -8.48 4.18 -25.51
CA PRO A 302 -7.24 3.61 -25.00
C PRO A 302 -6.02 3.86 -25.89
N GLU A 303 -6.20 3.87 -27.21
CA GLU A 303 -5.18 4.09 -28.23
C GLU A 303 -4.54 5.48 -28.15
N SER A 304 -5.21 6.46 -27.57
CA SER A 304 -4.65 7.79 -27.31
C SER A 304 -3.53 7.80 -26.25
N PHE A 305 -3.32 6.66 -25.57
CA PHE A 305 -2.34 6.52 -24.48
C PHE A 305 -0.93 7.01 -24.90
N PHE A 306 -0.43 6.57 -26.04
CA PHE A 306 0.95 6.88 -26.44
C PHE A 306 1.14 8.36 -26.75
N GLU A 307 0.16 9.00 -27.40
CA GLU A 307 0.21 10.44 -27.66
C GLU A 307 0.16 11.25 -26.37
N ARG A 308 -0.74 10.88 -25.46
CA ARG A 308 -1.04 11.62 -24.26
C ARG A 308 -0.03 11.39 -23.12
N CYS A 309 0.38 10.13 -22.91
CA CYS A 309 1.19 9.76 -21.76
C CYS A 309 2.69 9.74 -22.01
N LEU A 310 3.15 9.66 -23.28
CA LEU A 310 4.57 9.76 -23.58
C LEU A 310 5.00 11.23 -23.65
N VAL A 311 5.24 11.81 -22.49
CA VAL A 311 5.57 13.24 -22.33
C VAL A 311 7.05 13.53 -22.47
N HIS A 312 7.93 12.53 -22.42
CA HIS A 312 9.36 12.71 -22.64
C HIS A 312 9.65 13.17 -24.08
N PRO A 313 10.68 14.01 -24.30
CA PRO A 313 10.99 14.55 -25.62
C PRO A 313 11.26 13.48 -26.70
N ASP A 314 11.83 12.34 -26.31
CA ASP A 314 12.13 11.22 -27.20
C ASP A 314 10.91 10.35 -27.53
N LYS A 315 9.76 10.60 -26.86
CA LYS A 315 8.53 9.81 -27.00
C LYS A 315 8.76 8.30 -26.80
N ARG A 316 9.69 7.94 -25.93
CA ARG A 316 10.07 6.54 -25.66
C ARG A 316 9.70 6.12 -24.26
N ILE A 317 9.44 4.83 -24.12
CA ILE A 317 9.28 4.12 -22.85
C ILE A 317 10.63 3.51 -22.47
N ASP A 318 11.15 3.88 -21.33
CA ASP A 318 12.35 3.25 -20.78
C ASP A 318 12.00 1.89 -20.19
N CYS A 319 12.34 0.82 -20.90
CA CYS A 319 12.02 -0.54 -20.51
C CYS A 319 12.84 -1.02 -19.29
N CYS A 320 13.92 -0.33 -18.95
CA CYS A 320 14.72 -0.63 -17.77
C CYS A 320 15.54 0.59 -17.35
N PRO A 321 14.97 1.47 -16.50
CA PRO A 321 15.63 2.71 -16.08
C PRO A 321 16.95 2.47 -15.33
N ASP A 322 17.96 3.32 -15.58
CA ASP A 322 19.24 3.29 -14.89
C ASP A 322 19.11 3.40 -13.36
N LEU A 323 18.01 4.02 -12.91
CA LEU A 323 17.68 4.15 -11.49
C LEU A 323 17.56 2.79 -10.79
N PHE A 324 17.15 1.74 -11.48
CA PHE A 324 17.04 0.38 -10.90
C PHE A 324 18.39 -0.21 -10.56
N PHE A 325 19.43 0.16 -11.33
CA PHE A 325 20.82 -0.24 -11.04
C PHE A 325 21.39 0.62 -9.90
N SER A 326 21.26 1.93 -9.99
CA SER A 326 21.87 2.87 -9.03
C SER A 326 21.23 2.82 -7.64
N SER A 327 19.95 2.44 -7.52
CA SER A 327 19.26 2.26 -6.24
C SER A 327 19.55 0.92 -5.56
N GLY A 328 20.23 -0.01 -6.25
CA GLY A 328 20.48 -1.35 -5.72
C GLY A 328 19.31 -2.33 -5.80
N LEU A 329 18.22 -2.00 -6.52
CA LEU A 329 17.04 -2.87 -6.61
C LEU A 329 17.35 -4.26 -7.16
N PHE A 330 18.18 -4.36 -8.18
CA PHE A 330 18.53 -5.67 -8.76
C PHE A 330 19.42 -6.51 -7.84
N VAL A 331 20.36 -5.87 -7.13
CA VAL A 331 21.18 -6.52 -6.12
C VAL A 331 20.29 -7.06 -5.01
N ARG A 332 19.38 -6.23 -4.50
CA ARG A 332 18.44 -6.64 -3.44
C ARG A 332 17.49 -7.75 -3.91
N CYS A 333 17.09 -7.75 -5.19
CA CYS A 333 16.27 -8.81 -5.76
C CYS A 333 16.99 -10.17 -5.74
N GLU A 334 18.28 -10.21 -6.10
CA GLU A 334 19.09 -11.43 -6.06
C GLU A 334 19.32 -11.91 -4.62
N GLU A 335 19.66 -11.00 -3.71
CA GLU A 335 19.79 -11.32 -2.28
C GLU A 335 18.50 -11.92 -1.72
N PHE A 336 17.35 -11.31 -2.04
CA PHE A 336 16.06 -11.78 -1.56
C PHE A 336 15.68 -13.14 -2.17
N TYR A 337 16.08 -13.42 -3.41
CA TYR A 337 15.94 -14.76 -3.98
C TYR A 337 16.69 -15.81 -3.16
N ASN A 338 17.95 -15.52 -2.81
CA ASN A 338 18.79 -16.41 -2.01
C ASN A 338 18.24 -16.58 -0.58
N GLU A 339 17.68 -15.51 0.02
CA GLU A 339 16.98 -15.60 1.30
C GLU A 339 15.78 -16.56 1.21
N LEU A 340 14.95 -16.45 0.16
CA LEU A 340 13.80 -17.34 -0.03
C LEU A 340 14.21 -18.80 -0.26
N GLU A 341 15.31 -19.05 -0.96
CA GLU A 341 15.88 -20.42 -1.09
C GLU A 341 16.32 -20.97 0.27
N ALA A 342 16.99 -20.16 1.08
CA ALA A 342 17.44 -20.56 2.41
C ALA A 342 16.27 -20.80 3.39
N LEU A 343 15.14 -20.11 3.18
CA LEU A 343 13.95 -20.17 4.02
C LEU A 343 12.86 -21.10 3.45
N PHE A 344 13.19 -21.96 2.50
CA PHE A 344 12.21 -22.78 1.77
C PHE A 344 11.32 -23.64 2.68
N ASP A 345 11.84 -24.15 3.79
CA ASP A 345 11.09 -24.94 4.78
C ASP A 345 10.36 -24.11 5.84
N GLN A 346 10.49 -22.78 5.81
CA GLN A 346 9.80 -21.90 6.74
C GLN A 346 8.42 -21.47 6.21
N LEU A 347 7.49 -21.27 7.14
CA LEU A 347 6.19 -20.73 6.81
C LEU A 347 6.29 -19.23 6.55
N MET A 348 5.64 -18.79 5.48
CA MET A 348 5.55 -17.38 5.11
C MET A 348 4.19 -16.81 5.46
N LEU A 349 4.15 -15.80 6.33
CA LEU A 349 2.92 -15.08 6.67
C LEU A 349 2.61 -14.04 5.59
N ILE A 350 1.42 -14.14 5.02
CA ILE A 350 0.84 -13.11 4.17
C ILE A 350 -0.30 -12.39 4.88
N THR A 351 -0.50 -11.12 4.55
CA THR A 351 -1.62 -10.34 5.06
C THR A 351 -2.84 -10.49 4.17
N LEU A 352 -4.02 -10.62 4.79
CA LEU A 352 -5.30 -10.67 4.09
C LEU A 352 -6.09 -9.39 4.32
N ARG A 353 -6.80 -8.95 3.28
CA ARG A 353 -7.84 -7.93 3.42
C ARG A 353 -9.21 -8.59 3.57
N THR A 354 -10.04 -7.99 4.38
CA THR A 354 -11.45 -8.36 4.47
C THR A 354 -12.33 -7.15 4.15
N PRO A 355 -13.48 -7.34 3.48
CA PRO A 355 -14.38 -6.24 3.18
C PRO A 355 -15.00 -5.60 4.44
N PHE A 356 -14.87 -6.26 5.61
CA PHE A 356 -15.51 -5.84 6.85
C PHE A 356 -14.65 -4.91 7.71
N MET A 357 -13.34 -4.82 7.45
CA MET A 357 -12.42 -4.08 8.32
C MET A 357 -12.02 -2.72 7.79
N HIS A 358 -11.96 -2.53 6.48
CA HIS A 358 -11.56 -1.28 5.84
C HIS A 358 -10.32 -0.67 6.53
N ASN A 359 -9.20 -1.40 6.51
CA ASN A 359 -7.93 -1.01 7.16
C ASN A 359 -8.02 -0.73 8.69
N GLY A 360 -9.04 -1.21 9.36
CA GLY A 360 -9.24 -0.97 10.79
C GLY A 360 -10.31 0.07 11.14
N TRP A 361 -10.85 0.81 10.17
CA TRP A 361 -11.92 1.78 10.40
C TRP A 361 -13.18 1.16 10.97
N MET A 362 -13.54 -0.04 10.49
CA MET A 362 -14.77 -0.73 10.89
C MET A 362 -14.59 -1.62 12.13
N ASN A 363 -13.46 -1.49 12.81
CA ASN A 363 -13.13 -2.30 14.00
C ASN A 363 -14.18 -2.19 15.12
N ASN A 364 -14.79 -1.01 15.27
CA ASN A 364 -15.78 -0.75 16.33
C ASN A 364 -17.24 -0.93 15.87
N VAL A 365 -17.48 -1.43 14.65
CA VAL A 365 -18.84 -1.67 14.12
C VAL A 365 -19.28 -3.08 14.47
N ASP A 366 -20.22 -3.21 15.43
CA ASP A 366 -20.67 -4.51 15.96
C ASP A 366 -21.14 -5.48 14.86
N LYS A 367 -21.87 -4.98 13.85
CA LYS A 367 -22.35 -5.77 12.71
C LYS A 367 -21.21 -6.50 11.97
N PHE A 368 -20.04 -5.88 11.87
CA PHE A 368 -18.89 -6.42 11.15
C PHE A 368 -17.98 -7.29 12.02
N ARG A 369 -18.20 -7.27 13.33
CA ARG A 369 -17.36 -7.95 14.33
C ARG A 369 -18.10 -9.13 14.99
N ARG A 370 -18.76 -9.96 14.16
CA ARG A 370 -19.55 -11.12 14.60
C ARG A 370 -19.13 -12.41 13.92
N GLY A 371 -19.39 -13.54 14.59
CA GLY A 371 -19.07 -14.87 14.08
C GLY A 371 -17.60 -15.00 13.72
N LYS A 372 -17.29 -15.52 12.55
CA LYS A 372 -15.91 -15.70 12.06
C LYS A 372 -15.11 -14.40 11.89
N HIS A 373 -15.78 -13.25 11.89
CA HIS A 373 -15.14 -11.94 11.78
C HIS A 373 -14.94 -11.24 13.14
N ALA A 374 -15.29 -11.90 14.23
CA ALA A 374 -15.05 -11.37 15.58
C ALA A 374 -13.56 -11.19 15.87
N ASN A 375 -12.73 -12.12 15.37
CA ASN A 375 -11.28 -12.14 15.48
C ASN A 375 -10.66 -12.38 14.10
N ASN A 376 -9.34 -12.28 14.03
CA ASN A 376 -8.55 -12.64 12.86
C ASN A 376 -7.72 -13.90 13.17
N PRO A 377 -8.20 -15.09 12.82
CA PRO A 377 -7.45 -16.31 13.04
C PRO A 377 -6.19 -16.36 12.16
N LEU A 378 -5.28 -17.26 12.54
CA LEU A 378 -4.19 -17.72 11.70
C LEU A 378 -4.75 -18.78 10.75
N TYR A 379 -4.88 -18.46 9.47
CA TYR A 379 -5.23 -19.44 8.45
C TYR A 379 -4.00 -20.25 8.07
N ILE A 380 -4.15 -21.56 8.02
CA ILE A 380 -3.08 -22.53 7.70
C ILE A 380 -3.64 -23.65 6.84
N ASN A 381 -2.84 -24.15 5.88
CA ASN A 381 -3.21 -25.31 5.07
C ASN A 381 -3.28 -26.58 5.94
N ASP A 382 -4.15 -27.53 5.58
CA ASP A 382 -4.33 -28.80 6.30
C ASP A 382 -3.04 -29.63 6.39
N PHE A 383 -2.25 -29.69 5.31
CA PHE A 383 -0.96 -30.37 5.28
C PHE A 383 0.02 -29.81 6.32
N GLU A 384 0.13 -28.47 6.43
CA GLU A 384 1.01 -27.84 7.39
C GLU A 384 0.45 -27.97 8.83
N ALA A 385 -0.88 -27.94 8.98
CA ALA A 385 -1.52 -28.16 10.27
C ALA A 385 -1.25 -29.59 10.79
N GLU A 386 -1.37 -30.60 9.95
CA GLU A 386 -1.02 -32.00 10.29
C GLU A 386 0.47 -32.13 10.66
N LYS A 387 1.38 -31.54 9.85
CA LYS A 387 2.83 -31.56 10.11
C LYS A 387 3.20 -30.96 11.48
N LEU A 388 2.47 -29.93 11.92
CA LEU A 388 2.66 -29.26 13.20
C LEU A 388 1.77 -29.81 14.33
N ASP A 389 0.98 -30.85 14.05
CA ASP A 389 0.02 -31.46 14.97
C ASP A 389 -0.98 -30.42 15.55
N LEU A 390 -1.50 -29.51 14.70
CA LEU A 390 -2.44 -28.44 15.06
C LEU A 390 -3.87 -28.85 14.71
N VAL A 391 -4.83 -28.38 15.52
CA VAL A 391 -6.25 -28.60 15.29
C VAL A 391 -7.01 -27.27 15.14
N GLU A 392 -8.15 -27.31 14.43
CA GLU A 392 -9.04 -26.15 14.28
C GLU A 392 -9.43 -25.55 15.63
N GLY A 393 -9.30 -24.24 15.79
CA GLY A 393 -9.64 -23.53 17.01
C GLY A 393 -8.57 -23.56 18.12
N GLU A 394 -7.46 -24.26 17.92
CA GLU A 394 -6.33 -24.27 18.85
C GLU A 394 -5.66 -22.90 18.91
N THR A 395 -5.21 -22.47 20.10
CA THR A 395 -4.41 -21.26 20.23
C THR A 395 -2.93 -21.61 20.13
N VAL A 396 -2.24 -20.91 19.24
CA VAL A 396 -0.80 -21.10 18.97
C VAL A 396 -0.03 -19.79 19.16
N ARG A 397 1.26 -19.91 19.42
CA ARG A 397 2.20 -18.80 19.33
C ARG A 397 2.77 -18.73 17.94
N VAL A 398 2.66 -17.55 17.32
CA VAL A 398 3.29 -17.22 16.03
C VAL A 398 4.43 -16.23 16.32
N SER A 399 5.61 -16.51 15.80
CA SER A 399 6.81 -15.71 16.06
C SER A 399 7.57 -15.42 14.77
N SER A 400 8.17 -14.23 14.71
CA SER A 400 9.13 -13.77 13.71
C SER A 400 10.31 -13.13 14.40
N ASP A 401 11.29 -12.64 13.66
CA ASP A 401 12.40 -11.87 14.23
C ASP A 401 11.96 -10.53 14.86
N ALA A 402 10.82 -9.96 14.40
CA ALA A 402 10.28 -8.71 14.94
C ALA A 402 9.49 -8.90 16.24
N GLY A 403 8.90 -10.09 16.47
CA GLY A 403 8.12 -10.31 17.66
C GLY A 403 7.26 -11.57 17.64
N SER A 404 6.30 -11.65 18.56
CA SER A 404 5.39 -12.79 18.64
C SER A 404 3.98 -12.37 19.05
N LEU A 405 3.00 -13.19 18.67
CA LEU A 405 1.61 -13.04 19.06
C LEU A 405 0.96 -14.42 19.26
N TYR A 406 -0.22 -14.41 19.89
CA TYR A 406 -1.06 -15.59 20.02
C TYR A 406 -2.25 -15.50 19.07
N ALA A 407 -2.50 -16.56 18.30
CA ALA A 407 -3.59 -16.61 17.33
C ALA A 407 -4.35 -17.94 17.40
N ILE A 408 -5.63 -17.89 17.05
CA ILE A 408 -6.46 -19.10 16.94
C ILE A 408 -6.24 -19.67 15.53
N VAL A 409 -5.97 -20.97 15.45
CA VAL A 409 -5.81 -21.69 14.18
C VAL A 409 -7.15 -21.81 13.46
N SER A 410 -7.14 -21.57 12.15
CA SER A 410 -8.23 -21.89 11.24
C SER A 410 -7.68 -22.61 10.02
N ILE A 411 -8.08 -23.86 9.82
CA ILE A 411 -7.61 -24.70 8.72
C ILE A 411 -8.32 -24.27 7.43
N SER A 412 -7.55 -24.02 6.36
CA SER A 412 -8.08 -23.57 5.07
C SER A 412 -7.26 -24.11 3.91
N ASN A 413 -7.91 -24.87 3.03
CA ASN A 413 -7.31 -25.37 1.81
C ASN A 413 -7.25 -24.35 0.66
N ASP A 414 -7.70 -23.12 0.90
CA ASP A 414 -7.48 -21.99 -0.02
C ASP A 414 -6.03 -21.49 -0.01
N LEU A 415 -5.24 -21.89 1.01
CA LEU A 415 -3.82 -21.59 1.11
C LEU A 415 -2.99 -22.77 0.56
N ARG A 416 -1.92 -22.44 -0.16
CA ARG A 416 -0.92 -23.44 -0.51
C ARG A 416 -0.06 -23.83 0.71
N PRO A 417 0.53 -25.05 0.73
CA PRO A 417 1.56 -25.39 1.72
C PRO A 417 2.71 -24.37 1.74
N GLY A 418 3.32 -24.16 2.90
CA GLY A 418 4.37 -23.18 3.13
C GLY A 418 3.87 -21.75 3.35
N VAL A 419 2.56 -21.49 3.24
CA VAL A 419 1.98 -20.15 3.43
C VAL A 419 0.94 -20.18 4.54
N VAL A 420 1.01 -19.21 5.43
CA VAL A 420 -0.01 -18.90 6.43
C VAL A 420 -0.51 -17.48 6.26
N ALA A 421 -1.73 -17.19 6.70
CA ALA A 421 -2.33 -15.89 6.46
C ALA A 421 -3.07 -15.35 7.67
N MET A 422 -3.05 -14.03 7.86
CA MET A 422 -3.83 -13.33 8.88
C MET A 422 -4.42 -12.04 8.30
N SER A 423 -5.65 -11.71 8.71
CA SER A 423 -6.24 -10.42 8.34
C SER A 423 -5.62 -9.29 9.17
N HIS A 424 -5.26 -8.18 8.49
CA HIS A 424 -4.77 -6.98 9.16
C HIS A 424 -5.92 -6.09 9.66
N GLY A 425 -5.59 -5.05 10.42
CA GLY A 425 -6.53 -4.04 10.94
C GLY A 425 -7.17 -4.41 12.27
N TYR A 426 -6.80 -5.53 12.88
CA TYR A 426 -7.18 -5.95 14.23
C TYR A 426 -6.10 -5.54 15.24
N GLY A 427 -6.36 -5.75 16.55
CA GLY A 427 -5.37 -5.49 17.60
C GLY A 427 -5.67 -4.26 18.46
N GLN A 428 -6.86 -3.66 18.39
CA GLN A 428 -7.23 -2.47 19.15
C GLN A 428 -7.67 -2.75 20.61
N GLY A 429 -7.05 -3.73 21.27
CA GLY A 429 -7.41 -4.06 22.66
C GLY A 429 -7.16 -2.93 23.67
N ALA A 430 -6.16 -2.10 23.42
CA ALA A 430 -5.85 -0.96 24.26
C ALA A 430 -6.81 0.24 24.06
N ALA A 431 -7.57 0.28 22.97
CA ALA A 431 -8.51 1.37 22.66
C ALA A 431 -9.79 1.24 23.55
N SER A 432 -9.68 1.63 24.80
CA SER A 432 -10.71 1.41 25.84
C SER A 432 -12.06 2.03 25.51
N GLN A 433 -12.08 3.14 24.79
CA GLN A 433 -13.29 3.83 24.37
C GLN A 433 -13.96 3.21 23.11
N LEU A 434 -13.28 2.30 22.41
CA LEU A 434 -13.86 1.55 21.30
C LEU A 434 -14.50 0.26 21.80
N ARG A 435 -15.73 0.36 22.26
CA ARG A 435 -16.46 -0.72 22.96
C ARG A 435 -16.40 -2.09 22.28
N VAL A 436 -16.60 -2.15 20.98
CA VAL A 436 -16.60 -3.42 20.23
C VAL A 436 -15.16 -3.89 19.98
N ALA A 437 -14.29 -2.98 19.57
CA ALA A 437 -12.90 -3.29 19.26
C ALA A 437 -12.13 -3.73 20.50
N SER A 438 -12.35 -3.11 21.67
CA SER A 438 -11.68 -3.49 22.91
C SER A 438 -12.12 -4.85 23.46
N GLN A 439 -13.42 -5.19 23.29
CA GLN A 439 -13.96 -6.48 23.74
C GLN A 439 -13.63 -7.67 22.82
N ARG A 440 -13.37 -7.38 21.54
CA ARG A 440 -13.03 -8.36 20.49
C ARG A 440 -11.82 -7.87 19.71
N PRO A 441 -10.66 -7.71 20.36
CA PRO A 441 -9.54 -7.02 19.74
C PRO A 441 -8.98 -7.76 18.52
N GLY A 442 -9.00 -9.09 18.52
CA GLY A 442 -8.13 -9.85 17.63
C GLY A 442 -6.66 -9.55 17.94
N VAL A 443 -5.80 -9.75 16.99
CA VAL A 443 -4.36 -9.50 17.12
C VAL A 443 -3.81 -8.66 15.97
N ASN A 444 -2.82 -7.84 16.27
CA ASN A 444 -2.13 -7.04 15.25
C ASN A 444 -1.08 -7.91 14.53
N SER A 445 -1.35 -8.28 13.27
CA SER A 445 -0.40 -9.04 12.45
C SER A 445 0.91 -8.29 12.20
N ASN A 446 0.90 -6.95 12.21
CA ASN A 446 2.11 -6.15 12.01
C ASN A 446 3.10 -6.20 13.18
N ARG A 447 2.71 -6.79 14.31
CA ARG A 447 3.65 -7.16 15.39
C ARG A 447 4.74 -8.12 14.92
N LEU A 448 4.45 -8.90 13.86
CA LEU A 448 5.38 -9.84 13.26
C LEU A 448 6.17 -9.24 12.09
N ALA A 449 5.80 -8.06 11.62
CA ALA A 449 6.48 -7.39 10.51
C ALA A 449 7.67 -6.57 11.01
N PRO A 450 8.79 -6.54 10.27
CA PRO A 450 9.94 -5.72 10.63
C PRO A 450 9.64 -4.22 10.45
N THR A 451 10.42 -3.39 11.12
CA THR A 451 10.45 -1.94 10.95
C THR A 451 11.89 -1.44 10.92
N GLY A 452 12.11 -0.18 10.59
CA GLY A 452 13.43 0.42 10.45
C GLY A 452 13.94 0.42 9.01
N TRP A 453 15.07 1.07 8.83
CA TRP A 453 15.66 1.32 7.51
C TRP A 453 15.88 0.05 6.68
N ASP A 454 16.43 -0.98 7.28
CA ASP A 454 16.80 -2.23 6.59
C ASP A 454 15.59 -3.09 6.20
N SER A 455 14.40 -2.75 6.69
CA SER A 455 13.16 -3.48 6.38
C SER A 455 12.46 -3.01 5.10
N MET A 456 12.97 -1.96 4.47
CA MET A 456 12.33 -1.29 3.34
C MET A 456 12.92 -1.70 2.00
N GLU A 457 12.11 -1.55 0.95
CA GLU A 457 12.58 -1.66 -0.42
C GLU A 457 13.50 -0.47 -0.77
N PRO A 458 14.62 -0.68 -1.47
CA PRO A 458 15.66 0.36 -1.66
C PRO A 458 15.21 1.63 -2.38
N LEU A 459 14.22 1.58 -3.27
CA LEU A 459 13.82 2.74 -4.07
C LEU A 459 12.49 3.36 -3.62
N SER A 460 11.48 2.54 -3.38
CA SER A 460 10.16 3.04 -2.96
C SER A 460 10.09 3.32 -1.47
N TYR A 461 11.01 2.78 -0.70
CA TYR A 461 10.98 2.78 0.78
C TYR A 461 9.69 2.17 1.35
N MET A 462 9.05 1.30 0.59
CA MET A 462 7.86 0.57 1.04
C MET A 462 8.26 -0.45 2.11
N SER A 463 7.53 -0.43 3.22
CA SER A 463 7.71 -1.38 4.33
C SER A 463 7.32 -2.79 3.91
N ARG A 464 8.07 -3.78 4.39
CA ARG A 464 7.73 -5.20 4.23
C ARG A 464 6.71 -5.60 5.30
N LEU A 465 5.44 -5.71 4.90
CA LEU A 465 4.31 -6.08 5.78
C LEU A 465 3.65 -7.40 5.34
N SER A 466 4.22 -8.09 4.37
CA SER A 466 3.75 -9.38 3.85
C SER A 466 4.95 -10.24 3.46
N ALA A 467 4.73 -11.53 3.29
CA ALA A 467 5.80 -12.51 3.07
C ALA A 467 6.85 -12.51 4.21
N ILE A 468 6.37 -12.53 5.45
CA ILE A 468 7.19 -12.52 6.67
C ILE A 468 7.48 -13.98 7.06
N PRO A 469 8.75 -14.38 7.23
CA PRO A 469 9.08 -15.70 7.77
C PRO A 469 8.57 -15.82 9.21
N VAL A 470 7.86 -16.91 9.50
CA VAL A 470 7.29 -17.15 10.83
C VAL A 470 7.49 -18.60 11.28
N THR A 471 7.53 -18.78 12.59
CA THR A 471 7.45 -20.07 13.25
C THR A 471 6.16 -20.16 14.06
N ILE A 472 5.56 -21.37 14.12
CA ILE A 472 4.35 -21.63 14.89
C ILE A 472 4.68 -22.68 15.93
N SER A 473 4.28 -22.44 17.16
CA SER A 473 4.43 -23.39 18.26
C SER A 473 3.15 -23.53 19.09
N LYS A 474 2.86 -24.74 19.54
CA LYS A 474 1.80 -24.99 20.52
C LYS A 474 2.12 -24.25 21.81
N ILE A 475 1.09 -23.82 22.50
CA ILE A 475 1.23 -23.33 23.87
C ILE A 475 1.29 -24.56 24.76
N LEU A 476 2.47 -24.85 25.27
CA LEU A 476 2.60 -25.86 26.32
C LEU A 476 1.80 -25.38 27.53
N THR A 477 0.90 -26.22 28.03
CA THR A 477 0.09 -25.95 29.22
C THR A 477 0.99 -25.52 30.36
N TRP A 478 0.56 -24.54 31.15
CA TRP A 478 1.20 -23.80 32.24
C TRP A 478 1.98 -24.61 33.29
N GLU A 479 2.80 -25.55 32.92
CA GLU A 479 3.65 -26.34 33.82
C GLU A 479 5.15 -26.31 33.45
N ASP A 480 5.59 -25.46 32.49
CA ASP A 480 7.02 -25.26 32.19
C ASP A 480 7.41 -23.78 32.08
#